data_18748c9999758665306ad14a4e7e1070
#
_entry.id   18748c9999758665306ad14a4e7e1070
#
_cell.length_a   1.000
_cell.length_b   1.000
_cell.length_c   1.000
_cell.angle_alpha   90.00
_cell.angle_beta   90.00
_cell.angle_gamma   90.00
#
_symmetry.space_group_name_H-M   'P 1'
#
loop_
_entity.id
_entity.type
_entity.pdbx_description
1 polymer ?
#
loop_
_entity_poly.entity_id
_entity_poly.type
_entity_poly.pdbx_seq_one_letter_code
_entity_poly.pdbx_strand_id
1 'polypeptide(L)'
;MIDWHSRKVLAHRVSISMEVDFCISALNEAIEKYGSPEIFNTDQGSQFTSDAFIDVLKSNGIQISMDGKGRWIDNVMVERLWRSVKYEEVYLKAYSSVTDAKKQLSAYFEFYNLKRPHSSLDKMTPDEFYYDQLPQQNKVA
;
A
#
# COMPACT_ATOMS: atom_id res chain seq x y z
N MET A 1 -1.50 0.47 -1.25
CA MET A 1 -1.70 0.24 0.20
C MET A 1 -0.39 -0.22 0.80
N ILE A 2 -0.04 0.30 1.94
CA ILE A 2 1.25 0.04 2.57
C ILE A 2 1.05 -0.26 4.06
N ASP A 3 1.80 -1.25 4.57
CA ASP A 3 1.89 -1.48 6.01
C ASP A 3 2.90 -0.51 6.63
N TRP A 4 2.45 0.30 7.58
CA TRP A 4 3.30 1.34 8.16
C TRP A 4 4.51 0.80 8.92
N HIS A 5 4.34 -0.33 9.57
CA HIS A 5 5.40 -0.89 10.41
C HIS A 5 6.55 -1.46 9.58
N SER A 6 6.23 -2.25 8.58
CA SER A 6 7.21 -2.93 7.72
C SER A 6 7.52 -2.19 6.43
N ARG A 7 6.69 -1.20 6.04
CA ARG A 7 6.72 -0.52 4.74
C ARG A 7 6.40 -1.44 3.56
N LYS A 8 5.91 -2.65 3.82
CA LYS A 8 5.51 -3.55 2.75
C LYS A 8 4.33 -2.99 1.97
N VAL A 9 4.45 -2.98 0.65
CA VAL A 9 3.33 -2.65 -0.24
C VAL A 9 2.45 -3.88 -0.35
N LEU A 10 1.25 -3.80 0.20
CA LEU A 10 0.32 -4.92 0.29
C LEU A 10 -0.51 -5.11 -0.98
N ALA A 11 -0.88 -4.00 -1.62
CA ALA A 11 -1.61 -4.00 -2.87
C ALA A 11 -1.39 -2.66 -3.58
N HIS A 12 -1.44 -2.69 -4.90
CA HIS A 12 -1.33 -1.48 -5.72
C HIS A 12 -2.20 -1.61 -6.96
N ARG A 13 -2.59 -0.46 -7.52
CA ARG A 13 -3.33 -0.37 -8.78
C ARG A 13 -2.80 0.79 -9.59
N VAL A 14 -2.82 0.62 -10.90
CA VAL A 14 -2.51 1.67 -11.86
C VAL A 14 -3.76 1.89 -12.70
N SER A 15 -4.30 3.11 -12.67
CA SER A 15 -5.52 3.45 -13.38
C SER A 15 -5.44 4.86 -13.93
N ILE A 16 -6.10 5.08 -15.07
CA ILE A 16 -6.27 6.41 -15.65
C ILE A 16 -7.53 7.11 -15.14
N SER A 17 -8.36 6.41 -14.37
CA SER A 17 -9.59 6.95 -13.78
C SER A 17 -9.46 7.07 -12.26
N MET A 18 -10.31 7.91 -11.68
CA MET A 18 -10.37 8.11 -10.22
C MET A 18 -11.57 7.37 -9.62
N GLU A 19 -11.99 6.28 -10.22
CA GLU A 19 -13.13 5.50 -9.75
C GLU A 19 -12.81 4.73 -8.47
N VAL A 20 -13.84 4.59 -7.60
CA VAL A 20 -13.69 3.89 -6.32
C VAL A 20 -13.46 2.39 -6.48
N ASP A 21 -13.90 1.80 -7.58
CA ASP A 21 -13.83 0.35 -7.80
C ASP A 21 -12.41 -0.20 -7.74
N PHE A 22 -11.43 0.51 -8.28
CA PHE A 22 -10.05 0.02 -8.20
C PHE A 22 -9.48 0.11 -6.78
N CYS A 23 -9.93 1.09 -6.00
CA CYS A 23 -9.55 1.21 -4.58
C CYS A 23 -10.12 0.04 -3.77
N ILE A 24 -11.39 -0.31 -4.01
CA ILE A 24 -12.05 -1.44 -3.37
C ILE A 24 -11.39 -2.76 -3.78
N SER A 25 -11.07 -2.91 -5.06
CA SER A 25 -10.36 -4.10 -5.55
C SER A 25 -9.02 -4.30 -4.84
N ALA A 26 -8.25 -3.23 -4.69
CA ALA A 26 -6.97 -3.28 -3.98
C ALA A 26 -7.15 -3.62 -2.50
N LEU A 27 -8.16 -3.04 -1.86
CA LEU A 27 -8.47 -3.32 -0.44
C LEU A 27 -8.86 -4.77 -0.23
N ASN A 28 -9.74 -5.31 -1.06
CA ASN A 28 -10.14 -6.71 -0.99
C ASN A 28 -8.98 -7.67 -1.22
N GLU A 29 -8.10 -7.37 -2.17
CA GLU A 29 -6.90 -8.16 -2.40
C GLU A 29 -6.00 -8.19 -1.17
N ALA A 30 -5.78 -7.05 -0.54
CA ALA A 30 -4.94 -6.95 0.65
C ALA A 30 -5.56 -7.72 1.84
N ILE A 31 -6.86 -7.60 2.04
CA ILE A 31 -7.58 -8.32 3.10
C ILE A 31 -7.52 -9.83 2.86
N GLU A 32 -7.72 -10.28 1.64
CA GLU A 32 -7.66 -11.70 1.28
C GLU A 32 -6.28 -12.30 1.53
N LYS A 33 -5.22 -11.57 1.19
CA LYS A 33 -3.85 -12.06 1.31
C LYS A 33 -3.27 -11.95 2.72
N TYR A 34 -3.61 -10.89 3.44
CA TYR A 34 -2.93 -10.53 4.69
C TYR A 34 -3.87 -10.45 5.90
N GLY A 35 -5.17 -10.60 5.69
CA GLY A 35 -6.18 -10.43 6.74
C GLY A 35 -6.54 -8.96 6.95
N SER A 36 -7.51 -8.74 7.84
CA SER A 36 -7.99 -7.40 8.16
C SER A 36 -7.05 -6.72 9.16
N PRO A 37 -6.60 -5.49 8.91
CA PRO A 37 -5.86 -4.73 9.90
C PRO A 37 -6.79 -4.23 11.01
N GLU A 38 -6.22 -3.82 12.12
CA GLU A 38 -6.99 -3.15 13.17
C GLU A 38 -7.44 -1.77 12.71
N ILE A 39 -6.56 -1.02 12.09
CA ILE A 39 -6.79 0.36 11.66
C ILE A 39 -6.36 0.50 10.21
N PHE A 40 -7.19 1.18 9.42
CA PHE A 40 -6.87 1.59 8.07
C PHE A 40 -6.87 3.12 8.02
N ASN A 41 -5.75 3.73 7.65
CA ASN A 41 -5.61 5.17 7.54
C ASN A 41 -5.66 5.61 6.08
N THR A 42 -6.43 6.66 5.80
CA THR A 42 -6.50 7.26 4.46
C THR A 42 -6.45 8.79 4.58
N ASP A 43 -6.24 9.44 3.44
CA ASP A 43 -6.54 10.87 3.32
C ASP A 43 -8.04 11.06 3.12
N GLN A 44 -8.49 12.31 2.94
CA GLN A 44 -9.90 12.64 2.72
C GLN A 44 -10.28 12.68 1.23
N GLY A 45 -9.58 11.92 0.40
CA GLY A 45 -9.91 11.80 -1.03
C GLY A 45 -11.30 11.23 -1.25
N SER A 46 -11.96 11.64 -2.34
CA SER A 46 -13.35 11.25 -2.61
C SER A 46 -13.56 9.74 -2.72
N GLN A 47 -12.56 8.99 -3.19
CA GLN A 47 -12.63 7.53 -3.27
C GLN A 47 -12.70 6.90 -1.89
N PHE A 48 -12.00 7.46 -0.91
CA PHE A 48 -11.86 6.89 0.44
C PHE A 48 -12.97 7.35 1.38
N THR A 49 -13.71 8.39 1.02
CA THR A 49 -14.88 8.86 1.78
C THR A 49 -16.19 8.31 1.22
N SER A 50 -16.15 7.57 0.11
CA SER A 50 -17.35 6.97 -0.47
C SER A 50 -17.95 5.91 0.46
N ASP A 51 -19.28 5.80 0.45
CA ASP A 51 -19.97 4.80 1.25
C ASP A 51 -19.53 3.38 0.91
N ALA A 52 -19.31 3.10 -0.38
CA ALA A 52 -18.89 1.78 -0.85
C ALA A 52 -17.55 1.35 -0.25
N PHE A 53 -16.57 2.26 -0.22
CA PHE A 53 -15.26 1.96 0.36
C PHE A 53 -15.34 1.79 1.88
N ILE A 54 -16.05 2.70 2.54
CA ILE A 54 -16.25 2.66 4.00
C ILE A 54 -16.98 1.39 4.43
N ASP A 55 -17.98 0.95 3.66
CA ASP A 55 -18.73 -0.26 3.95
C ASP A 55 -17.84 -1.51 3.92
N VAL A 56 -16.88 -1.59 3.01
CA VAL A 56 -15.92 -2.70 2.97
C VAL A 56 -15.07 -2.73 4.25
N LEU A 57 -14.59 -1.58 4.70
CA LEU A 57 -13.83 -1.48 5.95
C LEU A 57 -14.68 -1.91 7.15
N LYS A 58 -15.89 -1.37 7.28
CA LYS A 58 -16.78 -1.69 8.39
C LYS A 58 -17.19 -3.16 8.40
N SER A 59 -17.49 -3.74 7.23
CA SER A 59 -17.87 -5.14 7.10
C SER A 59 -16.76 -6.10 7.55
N ASN A 60 -15.51 -5.66 7.51
CA ASN A 60 -14.36 -6.44 7.94
C ASN A 60 -13.87 -6.08 9.35
N GLY A 61 -14.64 -5.28 10.08
CA GLY A 61 -14.29 -4.87 11.45
C GLY A 61 -13.06 -3.97 11.54
N ILE A 62 -12.75 -3.23 10.50
CA ILE A 62 -11.58 -2.37 10.42
C ILE A 62 -11.93 -0.97 10.92
N GLN A 63 -11.13 -0.46 11.85
CA GLN A 63 -11.26 0.90 12.36
C GLN A 63 -10.73 1.89 11.31
N ILE A 64 -11.48 2.96 11.07
CA ILE A 64 -11.14 3.95 10.06
C ILE A 64 -10.46 5.14 10.73
N SER A 65 -9.28 5.50 10.24
CA SER A 65 -8.57 6.71 10.61
C SER A 65 -8.38 7.58 9.37
N MET A 66 -8.76 8.84 9.45
CA MET A 66 -8.57 9.78 8.34
C MET A 66 -7.61 10.88 8.75
N ASP A 67 -6.73 11.26 7.82
CA ASP A 67 -5.77 12.34 8.04
C ASP A 67 -6.50 13.64 8.36
N GLY A 68 -6.13 14.28 9.45
CA GLY A 68 -6.62 15.61 9.75
C GLY A 68 -6.05 16.63 8.77
N LYS A 69 -6.80 17.72 8.57
CA LYS A 69 -6.36 18.82 7.73
C LYS A 69 -5.02 19.38 8.22
N GLY A 70 -4.01 19.39 7.37
CA GLY A 70 -2.68 19.87 7.69
C GLY A 70 -1.78 18.88 8.42
N ARG A 71 -2.21 17.65 8.63
CA ARG A 71 -1.40 16.62 9.29
C ARG A 71 -0.58 15.81 8.28
N TRP A 72 0.53 16.39 7.84
CA TRP A 72 1.44 15.73 6.91
C TRP A 72 2.06 14.44 7.49
N ILE A 73 2.22 14.36 8.82
CA ILE A 73 2.85 13.20 9.46
C ILE A 73 2.07 11.91 9.25
N ASP A 74 0.74 12.01 9.12
CA ASP A 74 -0.12 10.85 8.88
C ASP A 74 0.12 10.21 7.51
N ASN A 75 0.66 10.98 6.54
CA ASN A 75 0.94 10.54 5.18
C ASN A 75 2.42 10.28 4.90
N VAL A 76 3.29 10.47 5.89
CA VAL A 76 4.74 10.43 5.65
C VAL A 76 5.23 9.10 5.05
N MET A 77 4.63 7.98 5.41
CA MET A 77 5.01 6.66 4.88
C MET A 77 4.63 6.51 3.42
N VAL A 78 3.44 6.97 3.05
CA VAL A 78 2.98 6.97 1.66
C VAL A 78 3.81 7.92 0.82
N GLU A 79 4.11 9.10 1.34
CA GLU A 79 4.94 10.09 0.64
C GLU A 79 6.37 9.58 0.39
N ARG A 80 6.95 8.88 1.35
CA ARG A 80 8.26 8.23 1.18
C ARG A 80 8.22 7.14 0.13
N LEU A 81 7.17 6.34 0.10
CA LEU A 81 6.97 5.34 -0.94
C LEU A 81 6.87 6.01 -2.31
N TRP A 82 6.05 7.04 -2.45
CA TRP A 82 5.90 7.77 -3.71
C TRP A 82 7.22 8.37 -4.18
N ARG A 83 8.02 8.88 -3.27
CA ARG A 83 9.34 9.41 -3.61
C ARG A 83 10.23 8.31 -4.20
N SER A 84 10.27 7.14 -3.56
CA SER A 84 11.05 6.01 -4.07
C SER A 84 10.55 5.56 -5.44
N VAL A 85 9.25 5.43 -5.63
CA VAL A 85 8.65 5.06 -6.92
C VAL A 85 9.02 6.07 -8.01
N LYS A 86 8.91 7.36 -7.72
CA LYS A 86 9.21 8.41 -8.70
C LYS A 86 10.68 8.42 -9.11
N TYR A 87 11.59 8.41 -8.16
CA TYR A 87 13.02 8.56 -8.46
C TYR A 87 13.69 7.25 -8.89
N GLU A 88 13.21 6.10 -8.45
CA GLU A 88 13.82 4.81 -8.78
C GLU A 88 13.17 4.13 -9.98
N GLU A 89 11.97 4.52 -10.36
CA GLU A 89 11.22 3.87 -11.44
C GLU A 89 10.67 4.86 -12.46
N VAL A 90 9.75 5.74 -12.07
CA VAL A 90 8.95 6.56 -13.01
C VAL A 90 9.82 7.52 -13.81
N TYR A 91 10.70 8.26 -13.15
CA TYR A 91 11.54 9.27 -13.81
C TYR A 91 12.65 8.66 -14.68
N LEU A 92 13.00 7.39 -14.44
CA LEU A 92 14.03 6.70 -15.20
C LEU A 92 13.49 5.98 -16.42
N LYS A 93 12.18 5.88 -16.58
CA LYS A 93 11.54 5.09 -17.63
C LYS A 93 10.48 5.90 -18.38
N ALA A 94 10.29 5.55 -19.65
CA ALA A 94 9.19 6.03 -20.46
C ALA A 94 8.27 4.84 -20.76
N TYR A 95 7.05 4.88 -20.23
CA TYR A 95 6.09 3.80 -20.46
C TYR A 95 5.42 3.97 -21.82
N SER A 96 5.32 2.87 -22.57
CA SER A 96 4.72 2.89 -23.92
C SER A 96 3.19 2.85 -23.87
N SER A 97 2.61 2.40 -22.77
CA SER A 97 1.16 2.26 -22.60
C SER A 97 0.80 2.11 -21.12
N VAL A 98 -0.48 2.12 -20.81
CA VAL A 98 -0.98 1.82 -19.45
C VAL A 98 -0.64 0.37 -19.07
N THR A 99 -0.76 -0.57 -20.01
CA THR A 99 -0.39 -1.97 -19.78
C THR A 99 1.10 -2.11 -19.45
N ASP A 100 1.95 -1.40 -20.19
CA ASP A 100 3.39 -1.38 -19.92
C ASP A 100 3.70 -0.78 -18.55
N ALA A 101 3.07 0.33 -18.19
CA ALA A 101 3.21 0.94 -16.87
C ALA A 101 2.80 -0.02 -15.75
N LYS A 102 1.68 -0.71 -15.89
CA LYS A 102 1.21 -1.71 -14.93
C LYS A 102 2.23 -2.81 -14.71
N LYS A 103 2.78 -3.34 -15.80
CA LYS A 103 3.77 -4.42 -15.76
C LYS A 103 5.05 -3.98 -15.07
N GLN A 104 5.58 -2.82 -15.44
CA GLN A 104 6.84 -2.31 -14.89
C GLN A 104 6.71 -1.88 -13.44
N LEU A 105 5.60 -1.25 -13.07
CA LEU A 105 5.34 -0.87 -11.68
C LEU A 105 5.12 -2.09 -10.79
N SER A 106 4.45 -3.13 -11.30
CA SER A 106 4.32 -4.40 -10.56
C SER A 106 5.68 -5.02 -10.28
N ALA A 107 6.58 -5.03 -11.25
CA ALA A 107 7.94 -5.52 -11.07
C ALA A 107 8.72 -4.68 -10.08
N TYR A 108 8.55 -3.35 -10.10
CA TYR A 108 9.18 -2.46 -9.14
C TYR A 108 8.69 -2.71 -7.70
N PHE A 109 7.39 -2.87 -7.50
CA PHE A 109 6.85 -3.14 -6.15
C PHE A 109 7.29 -4.51 -5.62
N GLU A 110 7.44 -5.50 -6.50
CA GLU A 110 8.02 -6.78 -6.12
C GLU A 110 9.48 -6.61 -5.67
N PHE A 111 10.28 -5.87 -6.42
CA PHE A 111 11.65 -5.50 -6.03
C PHE A 111 11.66 -4.75 -4.69
N TYR A 112 10.79 -3.76 -4.53
CA TYR A 112 10.68 -2.96 -3.31
C TYR A 112 10.41 -3.84 -2.08
N ASN A 113 9.48 -4.76 -2.20
CA ASN A 113 9.10 -5.63 -1.09
C ASN A 113 10.14 -6.70 -0.79
N LEU A 114 10.72 -7.33 -1.81
CA LEU A 114 11.49 -8.56 -1.67
C LEU A 114 13.01 -8.35 -1.72
N LYS A 115 13.49 -7.28 -2.31
CA LYS A 115 14.93 -7.12 -2.59
C LYS A 115 15.52 -5.79 -2.14
N ARG A 116 14.71 -4.77 -1.94
CA ARG A 116 15.20 -3.44 -1.57
C ARG A 116 15.38 -3.34 -0.06
N PRO A 117 16.62 -3.26 0.46
CA PRO A 117 16.83 -3.09 1.89
C PRO A 117 16.54 -1.66 2.33
N HIS A 118 16.11 -1.50 3.57
CA HIS A 118 15.83 -0.21 4.18
C HIS A 118 16.65 -0.02 5.45
N SER A 119 17.33 1.12 5.57
CA SER A 119 18.14 1.43 6.73
C SER A 119 17.31 1.47 8.03
N SER A 120 16.09 1.96 7.95
CA SER A 120 15.16 2.02 9.08
C SER A 120 14.61 0.65 9.51
N LEU A 121 14.84 -0.38 8.71
CA LEU A 121 14.44 -1.77 8.98
C LEU A 121 15.68 -2.67 9.24
N ASP A 122 16.75 -2.11 9.77
CA ASP A 122 18.02 -2.82 10.01
C ASP A 122 18.56 -3.49 8.73
N LYS A 123 18.41 -2.83 7.58
CA LYS A 123 18.77 -3.31 6.25
C LYS A 123 17.97 -4.51 5.76
N MET A 124 16.88 -4.85 6.45
CA MET A 124 15.94 -5.86 5.96
C MET A 124 15.07 -5.29 4.83
N THR A 125 14.54 -6.18 4.01
CA THR A 125 13.52 -5.80 3.04
C THR A 125 12.17 -5.64 3.76
N PRO A 126 11.21 -4.90 3.19
CA PRO A 126 9.87 -4.81 3.77
C PRO A 126 9.22 -6.17 3.99
N ASP A 127 9.40 -7.11 3.06
CA ASP A 127 8.83 -8.46 3.17
C ASP A 127 9.43 -9.24 4.34
N GLU A 128 10.76 -9.24 4.45
CA GLU A 128 11.44 -9.90 5.56
C GLU A 128 11.00 -9.33 6.91
N PHE A 129 10.93 -8.00 7.03
CA PHE A 129 10.52 -7.34 8.26
C PHE A 129 9.06 -7.62 8.60
N TYR A 130 8.17 -7.60 7.61
CA TYR A 130 6.76 -7.89 7.79
C TYR A 130 6.54 -9.27 8.40
N TYR A 131 7.13 -10.30 7.82
CA TYR A 131 6.96 -11.67 8.30
C TYR A 131 7.70 -11.93 9.62
N ASP A 132 8.79 -11.25 9.88
CA ASP A 132 9.51 -11.35 11.13
C ASP A 132 8.70 -10.81 12.32
N GLN A 133 7.91 -9.76 12.10
CA GLN A 133 7.12 -9.11 13.13
C GLN A 133 5.74 -9.75 13.37
N LEU A 134 5.31 -10.66 12.51
CA LEU A 134 4.02 -11.33 12.72
C LEU A 134 4.05 -12.25 13.94
N PRO A 135 2.93 -12.36 14.69
CA PRO A 135 2.81 -13.38 15.73
C PRO A 135 3.08 -14.79 15.20
N GLN A 136 3.64 -15.66 16.03
CA GLN A 136 4.03 -17.03 15.63
C GLN A 136 2.88 -17.80 14.98
N GLN A 137 1.68 -17.64 15.51
CA GLN A 137 0.49 -18.30 14.98
C GLN A 137 0.13 -17.89 13.55
N ASN A 138 0.57 -16.73 13.14
CA ASN A 138 0.33 -16.23 11.78
C ASN A 138 1.45 -16.61 10.80
N LYS A 139 2.59 -17.03 11.32
CA LYS A 139 3.74 -17.45 10.50
C LYS A 139 3.63 -18.89 10.00
N VAL A 140 2.69 -19.65 10.52
CA VAL A 140 2.56 -21.10 10.25
C VAL A 140 1.52 -21.38 9.16
N ALA A 141 0.87 -20.38 8.66
CA ALA A 141 -0.17 -20.55 7.66
C ALA A 141 0.36 -20.92 6.27
#